data_d6414963e02c5164a1004ad9807a0654
#
_entry.id   d6414963e02c5164a1004ad9807a0654
#
_cell.length_a   1.000
_cell.length_b   1.000
_cell.length_c   1.000
_cell.angle_alpha   90.00
_cell.angle_beta   90.00
_cell.angle_gamma   90.00
#
_symmetry.space_group_name_H-M   'P 1'
#
loop_
_entity.id
_entity.type
_entity.pdbx_description
1 polymer ?
#
loop_
_entity_poly.entity_id
_entity_poly.type
_entity_poly.pdbx_seq_one_letter_code
_entity_poly.pdbx_strand_id
1 'polypeptide(L)'
;MAIDFGQIEMACHLYHRTLQENNLIPQDNDQEIQDHNGATLFTRAIYIGTLDIALDLIQRCPRLALALDKDDESPILALASMRHSIPSKTQLGFWKQRIYSCMRIPPVSLTGSETRLNISTGDQYQSNQEDHQNIISVLLRSCAAGVLNFFGITLLFEMKKIHDPYIELLSLMSEEISNSKPQKLKDGLVHSAICQATKNGIFEFVSKMLKTDLEFITVRDEDDRNLFMLAVLHRHEKIFSILYSQDMMMNYYSFMKCLLDVDGNNILHMAGIIEHSTPVNQIPGAALQMQRELQWFKEVGKIVHPKDKKTKNKNGFTPQQLFTRNHKNMMKEGEKWMKDTAGSCTVVGALIITIMFAVTFTIPGGNNQDTGLPIFLKKSLFGVFMISDALSFFLSSTSVLMFLGILTSRYTEDDFLEYLPRQMIIGLFTLFCSIATMMITFASALLIILHEQLRISIPLICLGGVPVIFFLWIQFPILKDMVISTYGPSIFDKKIKLKS
;
A
#
# COMPACT_ATOMS: atom_id res chain seq x y z
N MET A 1 5.92 -25.72 23.07
CA MET A 1 6.51 -24.91 24.16
C MET A 1 7.60 -23.95 23.68
N ALA A 2 8.83 -24.38 23.27
CA ALA A 2 9.87 -23.40 22.84
C ALA A 2 9.41 -22.54 21.66
N ILE A 3 8.69 -23.10 20.72
CA ILE A 3 8.06 -22.42 19.58
C ILE A 3 7.00 -21.43 20.06
N ASP A 4 6.12 -21.83 20.99
CA ASP A 4 5.03 -20.98 21.48
C ASP A 4 5.52 -19.76 22.29
N PHE A 5 6.73 -19.83 22.86
CA PHE A 5 7.38 -18.72 23.57
C PHE A 5 8.28 -17.85 22.66
N GLY A 6 8.28 -18.09 21.34
CA GLY A 6 9.07 -17.29 20.39
C GLY A 6 10.60 -17.48 20.49
N GLN A 7 11.07 -18.51 21.18
CA GLN A 7 12.49 -18.84 21.31
C GLN A 7 12.96 -19.64 20.09
N ILE A 8 13.11 -18.96 18.95
CA ILE A 8 13.36 -19.56 17.63
C ILE A 8 14.64 -20.38 17.62
N GLU A 9 15.74 -19.86 18.19
CA GLU A 9 17.02 -20.58 18.24
C GLU A 9 16.94 -21.87 19.05
N MET A 10 16.27 -21.81 20.21
CA MET A 10 16.02 -22.99 21.05
C MET A 10 15.11 -24.00 20.35
N ALA A 11 14.09 -23.53 19.65
CA ALA A 11 13.18 -24.37 18.86
C ALA A 11 13.92 -25.10 17.74
N CYS A 12 14.78 -24.43 17.00
CA CYS A 12 15.62 -25.03 15.97
C CYS A 12 16.58 -26.07 16.56
N HIS A 13 17.24 -25.75 17.67
CA HIS A 13 18.17 -26.66 18.33
C HIS A 13 17.46 -27.94 18.85
N LEU A 14 16.31 -27.77 19.49
CA LEU A 14 15.50 -28.89 19.97
C LEU A 14 14.95 -29.74 18.82
N TYR A 15 14.53 -29.10 17.72
CA TYR A 15 14.08 -29.79 16.53
C TYR A 15 15.18 -30.69 15.95
N HIS A 16 16.40 -30.16 15.77
CA HIS A 16 17.54 -30.95 15.29
C HIS A 16 17.90 -32.13 16.20
N ARG A 17 17.85 -31.92 17.52
CA ARG A 17 18.14 -32.99 18.49
C ARG A 17 17.10 -34.09 18.44
N THR A 18 15.80 -33.73 18.37
CA THR A 18 14.70 -34.70 18.24
C THR A 18 14.69 -35.44 16.91
N LEU A 19 15.16 -34.82 15.82
CA LEU A 19 15.37 -35.49 14.54
C LEU A 19 16.47 -36.55 14.62
N GLN A 20 17.56 -36.27 15.35
CA GLN A 20 18.65 -37.26 15.57
C GLN A 20 18.20 -38.47 16.39
N GLU A 21 17.23 -38.29 17.28
CA GLU A 21 16.68 -39.34 18.12
C GLU A 21 15.56 -40.18 17.43
N ASN A 22 15.26 -39.95 16.14
CA ASN A 22 14.24 -40.64 15.30
C ASN A 22 12.79 -40.67 15.85
N ASN A 23 12.43 -39.77 16.78
CA ASN A 23 11.14 -39.78 17.47
C ASN A 23 10.05 -38.91 16.82
N LEU A 24 10.33 -38.19 15.74
CA LEU A 24 9.37 -37.28 15.10
C LEU A 24 8.77 -37.79 13.78
N ILE A 25 9.28 -38.90 13.24
CA ILE A 25 8.82 -39.45 11.97
C ILE A 25 8.01 -40.71 12.24
N PRO A 26 6.78 -40.86 11.72
CA PRO A 26 5.94 -42.02 11.91
C PRO A 26 6.62 -43.30 11.38
N GLN A 27 6.90 -44.25 12.24
CA GLN A 27 7.09 -45.65 11.84
C GLN A 27 5.72 -46.34 11.88
N ASP A 28 5.42 -47.15 10.91
CA ASP A 28 4.17 -47.70 10.40
C ASP A 28 3.01 -48.14 11.34
N ASN A 29 3.08 -48.10 12.66
CA ASN A 29 2.09 -48.72 13.52
C ASN A 29 1.18 -47.82 14.39
N ASP A 30 1.46 -46.47 14.45
CA ASP A 30 0.61 -45.51 15.20
C ASP A 30 0.38 -44.22 14.36
N GLN A 31 -0.08 -44.38 13.14
CA GLN A 31 -0.14 -43.28 12.14
C GLN A 31 -1.00 -42.07 12.57
N GLU A 32 -2.13 -42.30 13.23
CA GLU A 32 -3.10 -41.23 13.50
C GLU A 32 -2.63 -40.27 14.63
N ILE A 33 -2.07 -40.79 15.72
CA ILE A 33 -1.60 -39.98 16.88
C ILE A 33 -0.31 -39.22 16.52
N GLN A 34 0.55 -39.81 15.69
CA GLN A 34 1.82 -39.17 15.26
C GLN A 34 1.57 -38.10 14.21
N ASP A 35 0.59 -38.27 13.33
CA ASP A 35 0.19 -37.26 12.35
C ASP A 35 -0.32 -36.00 13.07
N HIS A 36 -1.11 -36.10 14.14
CA HIS A 36 -1.56 -34.96 14.95
C HIS A 36 -0.41 -34.21 15.64
N ASN A 37 0.60 -34.89 16.15
CA ASN A 37 1.76 -34.25 16.77
C ASN A 37 2.64 -33.54 15.71
N GLY A 38 2.87 -34.20 14.57
CA GLY A 38 3.58 -33.63 13.42
C GLY A 38 2.84 -32.41 12.86
N ALA A 39 1.52 -32.51 12.68
CA ALA A 39 0.67 -31.40 12.23
C ALA A 39 0.71 -30.23 13.21
N THR A 40 0.66 -30.48 14.54
CA THR A 40 0.76 -29.42 15.56
C THR A 40 2.09 -28.67 15.46
N LEU A 41 3.21 -29.40 15.33
CA LEU A 41 4.51 -28.76 15.15
C LEU A 41 4.57 -27.94 13.85
N PHE A 42 4.04 -28.49 12.78
CA PHE A 42 4.02 -27.87 11.46
C PHE A 42 3.16 -26.59 11.47
N THR A 43 1.94 -26.66 12.00
CA THR A 43 1.03 -25.49 12.11
C THR A 43 1.65 -24.39 12.96
N ARG A 44 2.23 -24.73 14.11
CA ARG A 44 2.91 -23.75 14.99
C ARG A 44 4.16 -23.15 14.34
N ALA A 45 4.96 -23.93 13.62
CA ALA A 45 6.10 -23.42 12.86
C ALA A 45 5.67 -22.39 11.81
N ILE A 46 4.54 -22.61 11.15
CA ILE A 46 3.96 -21.66 10.19
C ILE A 46 3.54 -20.38 10.91
N TYR A 47 2.75 -20.45 11.99
CA TYR A 47 2.25 -19.26 12.69
C TYR A 47 3.36 -18.34 13.23
N ILE A 48 4.46 -18.93 13.68
CA ILE A 48 5.61 -18.19 14.26
C ILE A 48 6.55 -17.69 13.16
N GLY A 49 6.42 -18.24 11.93
CA GLY A 49 7.23 -17.83 10.79
C GLY A 49 8.58 -18.56 10.70
N THR A 50 8.78 -19.68 11.43
CA THR A 50 9.94 -20.57 11.28
C THR A 50 9.73 -21.49 10.08
N LEU A 51 9.69 -20.90 8.88
CA LEU A 51 9.35 -21.60 7.64
C LEU A 51 10.39 -22.64 7.24
N ASP A 52 11.63 -22.53 7.72
CA ASP A 52 12.69 -23.52 7.48
C ASP A 52 12.35 -24.87 8.11
N ILE A 53 11.82 -24.87 9.34
CA ILE A 53 11.33 -26.08 10.03
C ILE A 53 10.13 -26.65 9.29
N ALA A 54 9.22 -25.78 8.86
CA ALA A 54 8.04 -26.20 8.11
C ALA A 54 8.43 -26.85 6.77
N LEU A 55 9.40 -26.32 6.06
CA LEU A 55 9.91 -26.89 4.80
C LEU A 55 10.54 -28.26 5.01
N ASP A 56 11.39 -28.43 6.03
CA ASP A 56 12.01 -29.73 6.31
C ASP A 56 10.94 -30.79 6.70
N LEU A 57 9.93 -30.40 7.48
CA LEU A 57 8.83 -31.30 7.86
C LEU A 57 8.02 -31.78 6.66
N ILE A 58 7.61 -30.87 5.77
CA ILE A 58 6.80 -31.25 4.60
C ILE A 58 7.60 -32.06 3.56
N GLN A 59 8.88 -31.76 3.38
CA GLN A 59 9.76 -32.54 2.50
C GLN A 59 9.91 -33.99 2.98
N ARG A 60 9.92 -34.23 4.30
CA ARG A 60 9.99 -35.56 4.91
C ARG A 60 8.64 -36.27 4.92
N CYS A 61 7.57 -35.52 5.23
CA CYS A 61 6.23 -36.07 5.40
C CYS A 61 5.18 -35.21 4.66
N PRO A 62 4.99 -35.33 3.34
CA PRO A 62 4.04 -34.56 2.55
C PRO A 62 2.59 -34.63 3.06
N ARG A 63 2.21 -35.77 3.67
CA ARG A 63 0.87 -35.99 4.23
C ARG A 63 0.47 -34.96 5.29
N LEU A 64 1.43 -34.33 5.99
CA LEU A 64 1.19 -33.30 6.99
C LEU A 64 0.53 -32.05 6.42
N ALA A 65 0.59 -31.82 5.12
CA ALA A 65 -0.07 -30.69 4.44
C ALA A 65 -1.58 -30.63 4.72
N LEU A 66 -2.23 -31.79 4.90
CA LEU A 66 -3.67 -31.93 5.08
C LEU A 66 -4.06 -32.52 6.44
N ALA A 67 -3.09 -32.83 7.29
CA ALA A 67 -3.33 -33.36 8.63
C ALA A 67 -3.79 -32.22 9.57
N LEU A 68 -4.80 -32.48 10.39
CA LEU A 68 -5.25 -31.55 11.42
C LEU A 68 -4.35 -31.65 12.65
N ASP A 69 -4.13 -30.52 13.30
CA ASP A 69 -3.43 -30.46 14.59
C ASP A 69 -4.34 -30.85 15.75
N LYS A 70 -3.85 -30.72 16.99
CA LYS A 70 -4.61 -31.07 18.21
C LYS A 70 -5.78 -30.12 18.49
N ASP A 71 -5.78 -28.94 17.86
CA ASP A 71 -6.79 -27.91 18.01
C ASP A 71 -7.73 -27.91 16.78
N ASP A 72 -7.73 -28.99 15.95
CA ASP A 72 -8.45 -29.13 14.69
C ASP A 72 -8.09 -28.04 13.64
N GLU A 73 -6.91 -27.43 13.76
CA GLU A 73 -6.42 -26.48 12.76
C GLU A 73 -5.58 -27.19 11.67
N SER A 74 -5.70 -26.68 10.45
CA SER A 74 -4.96 -27.20 9.30
C SER A 74 -3.73 -26.34 9.00
N PRO A 75 -2.54 -26.93 8.71
CA PRO A 75 -1.36 -26.19 8.29
C PRO A 75 -1.61 -25.29 7.05
N ILE A 76 -2.45 -25.73 6.12
CA ILE A 76 -2.81 -24.92 4.95
C ILE A 76 -3.65 -23.69 5.35
N LEU A 77 -4.50 -23.81 6.37
CA LEU A 77 -5.26 -22.68 6.92
C LEU A 77 -4.33 -21.71 7.67
N ALA A 78 -3.37 -22.23 8.42
CA ALA A 78 -2.34 -21.42 9.07
C ALA A 78 -1.54 -20.62 8.04
N LEU A 79 -1.13 -21.25 6.92
CA LEU A 79 -0.42 -20.60 5.84
C LEU A 79 -1.27 -19.51 5.15
N ALA A 80 -2.57 -19.74 4.98
CA ALA A 80 -3.53 -18.78 4.46
C ALA A 80 -3.81 -17.60 5.42
N SER A 81 -3.45 -17.73 6.69
CA SER A 81 -3.67 -16.71 7.72
C SER A 81 -2.49 -15.77 7.93
N MET A 82 -1.33 -16.02 7.33
CA MET A 82 -0.09 -15.24 7.46
C MET A 82 -0.13 -13.88 6.72
N ARG A 83 -1.14 -13.05 7.01
CA ARG A 83 -1.37 -11.76 6.30
C ARG A 83 -0.22 -10.76 6.44
N HIS A 84 0.36 -10.64 7.63
CA HIS A 84 1.32 -9.57 7.96
C HIS A 84 2.77 -9.91 7.60
N SER A 85 3.07 -11.18 7.39
CA SER A 85 4.43 -11.65 7.13
C SER A 85 4.81 -11.66 5.65
N ILE A 86 3.83 -11.48 4.74
CA ILE A 86 4.05 -11.61 3.30
C ILE A 86 3.58 -10.34 2.59
N PRO A 87 4.42 -9.31 2.49
CA PRO A 87 4.14 -8.20 1.60
C PRO A 87 4.24 -8.71 0.16
N SER A 88 3.14 -8.63 -0.57
CA SER A 88 3.11 -9.05 -1.96
C SER A 88 4.18 -8.31 -2.78
N LYS A 89 5.04 -9.05 -3.46
CA LYS A 89 6.07 -8.55 -4.39
C LYS A 89 5.51 -7.51 -5.38
N THR A 90 4.25 -7.60 -5.69
CA THR A 90 3.55 -6.74 -6.63
C THR A 90 3.14 -5.37 -6.03
N GLN A 91 3.28 -5.15 -4.72
CA GLN A 91 3.06 -3.84 -4.07
C GLN A 91 4.31 -2.95 -4.07
N LEU A 92 5.46 -3.50 -4.45
CA LEU A 92 6.71 -2.76 -4.52
C LEU A 92 6.73 -1.84 -5.74
N GLY A 93 7.16 -0.59 -5.56
CA GLY A 93 7.44 0.33 -6.66
C GLY A 93 8.53 -0.22 -7.58
N PHE A 94 8.57 0.27 -8.84
CA PHE A 94 9.45 -0.24 -9.92
C PHE A 94 10.92 -0.44 -9.49
N TRP A 95 11.50 0.54 -8.79
CA TRP A 95 12.89 0.46 -8.30
C TRP A 95 13.07 -0.60 -7.22
N LYS A 96 12.15 -0.66 -6.24
CA LYS A 96 12.18 -1.67 -5.18
C LYS A 96 11.99 -3.08 -5.74
N GLN A 97 11.15 -3.25 -6.75
CA GLN A 97 10.95 -4.53 -7.43
C GLN A 97 12.20 -5.00 -8.18
N ARG A 98 12.95 -4.09 -8.81
CA ARG A 98 14.24 -4.40 -9.44
C ARG A 98 15.26 -4.85 -8.40
N ILE A 99 15.42 -4.08 -7.32
CA ILE A 99 16.33 -4.42 -6.22
C ILE A 99 15.97 -5.78 -5.62
N TYR A 100 14.68 -6.01 -5.32
CA TYR A 100 14.17 -7.28 -4.81
C TYR A 100 14.50 -8.46 -5.71
N SER A 101 14.38 -8.32 -7.03
CA SER A 101 14.68 -9.39 -8.00
C SER A 101 16.19 -9.70 -8.11
N CYS A 102 17.05 -8.71 -7.88
CA CYS A 102 18.50 -8.88 -7.92
C CYS A 102 19.09 -9.45 -6.63
N MET A 103 18.38 -9.38 -5.51
CA MET A 103 18.85 -9.95 -4.24
C MET A 103 18.84 -11.48 -4.32
N ARG A 104 19.96 -12.12 -4.01
CA ARG A 104 20.06 -13.56 -3.77
C ARG A 104 20.19 -13.79 -2.27
N ILE A 105 19.27 -14.51 -1.68
CA ILE A 105 19.38 -15.01 -0.31
C ILE A 105 19.98 -16.41 -0.42
N PRO A 106 21.13 -16.70 0.19
CA PRO A 106 21.62 -18.07 0.23
C PRO A 106 20.61 -18.91 1.01
N PRO A 107 20.31 -20.16 0.56
CA PRO A 107 19.49 -21.05 1.36
C PRO A 107 20.13 -21.23 2.72
N VAL A 108 19.35 -21.10 3.79
CA VAL A 108 19.80 -21.39 5.15
C VAL A 108 20.01 -22.89 5.19
N SER A 109 21.27 -23.34 5.06
CA SER A 109 21.59 -24.75 5.27
C SER A 109 21.41 -25.07 6.75
N LEU A 110 20.44 -25.90 7.07
CA LEU A 110 20.19 -26.45 8.39
C LEU A 110 21.34 -27.34 8.93
N THR A 111 22.37 -27.57 8.12
CA THR A 111 23.59 -28.27 8.50
C THR A 111 24.55 -27.29 9.15
N GLY A 112 24.73 -27.46 10.47
CA GLY A 112 25.57 -26.62 11.32
C GLY A 112 26.94 -26.32 10.76
N SER A 113 27.16 -25.08 10.41
CA SER A 113 28.45 -24.44 10.50
C SER A 113 28.23 -23.04 11.06
N GLU A 114 28.73 -22.85 12.26
CA GLU A 114 28.74 -21.61 13.02
C GLU A 114 29.35 -20.49 12.18
N THR A 115 28.52 -19.59 11.66
CA THR A 115 28.97 -18.24 11.38
C THR A 115 28.49 -17.37 12.53
N ARG A 116 29.22 -17.46 13.65
CA ARG A 116 29.08 -16.55 14.78
C ARG A 116 29.32 -15.13 14.26
N LEU A 117 28.29 -14.33 14.17
CA LEU A 117 28.41 -12.90 14.33
C LEU A 117 28.77 -12.66 15.79
N ASN A 118 30.06 -12.63 16.08
CA ASN A 118 30.59 -12.26 17.38
C ASN A 118 30.18 -10.81 17.70
N ILE A 119 29.14 -10.65 18.49
CA ILE A 119 28.96 -9.50 19.36
C ILE A 119 29.65 -9.90 20.66
N SER A 120 30.96 -9.68 20.75
CA SER A 120 31.69 -9.84 22.01
C SER A 120 31.47 -8.60 22.87
N THR A 121 30.72 -8.78 23.95
CA THR A 121 30.89 -7.96 25.16
C THR A 121 31.91 -8.63 26.04
N GLY A 122 32.96 -7.86 26.43
CA GLY A 122 33.75 -8.17 27.59
C GLY A 122 35.27 -8.29 27.37
N ASP A 123 35.96 -7.22 27.68
CA ASP A 123 37.28 -7.06 28.30
C ASP A 123 38.38 -8.12 28.05
N GLN A 124 39.46 -7.68 27.38
CA GLN A 124 40.81 -7.70 27.96
C GLN A 124 41.83 -6.92 27.08
N TYR A 125 42.61 -6.11 27.74
CA TYR A 125 43.73 -5.33 27.26
C TYR A 125 44.75 -6.13 26.44
N GLN A 126 45.08 -5.64 25.22
CA GLN A 126 46.50 -5.57 24.74
C GLN A 126 46.63 -4.73 23.48
N SER A 127 47.41 -3.65 23.64
CA SER A 127 48.31 -2.89 22.76
C SER A 127 47.94 -2.54 21.32
N ASN A 128 47.61 -1.23 21.16
CA ASN A 128 48.08 -0.26 20.17
C ASN A 128 48.72 -0.75 18.85
N GLN A 129 47.94 -0.82 17.78
CA GLN A 129 48.26 -0.36 16.41
C GLN A 129 47.19 -0.74 15.34
N GLU A 130 46.10 -1.47 15.71
CA GLU A 130 45.04 -1.89 14.76
C GLU A 130 43.76 -1.08 14.84
N ASP A 131 43.66 -0.09 15.75
CA ASP A 131 42.39 0.59 16.06
C ASP A 131 41.89 1.54 14.97
N HIS A 132 42.74 2.12 14.16
CA HIS A 132 42.31 3.08 13.12
C HIS A 132 41.60 2.40 11.94
N GLN A 133 41.97 1.18 11.56
CA GLN A 133 41.30 0.45 10.49
C GLN A 133 39.97 -0.12 10.95
N ASN A 134 39.85 -0.51 12.21
CA ASN A 134 38.59 -1.00 12.78
C ASN A 134 37.53 0.10 12.92
N ILE A 135 37.92 1.31 13.36
CA ILE A 135 37.00 2.45 13.51
C ILE A 135 36.47 2.90 12.16
N ILE A 136 37.30 2.99 11.13
CA ILE A 136 36.87 3.35 9.77
C ILE A 136 35.94 2.28 9.19
N SER A 137 36.23 1.00 9.41
CA SER A 137 35.36 -0.09 8.94
C SER A 137 34.01 -0.11 9.65
N VAL A 138 33.95 0.19 10.96
CA VAL A 138 32.74 0.32 11.74
C VAL A 138 31.93 1.54 11.30
N LEU A 139 32.57 2.69 11.09
CA LEU A 139 31.90 3.89 10.57
C LEU A 139 31.37 3.67 9.15
N LEU A 140 32.14 3.04 8.27
CA LEU A 140 31.71 2.71 6.92
C LEU A 140 30.53 1.72 6.94
N ARG A 141 30.55 0.71 7.81
CA ARG A 141 29.41 -0.20 8.01
C ARG A 141 28.18 0.52 8.57
N SER A 142 28.36 1.42 9.53
CA SER A 142 27.26 2.21 10.11
C SER A 142 26.67 3.18 9.08
N CYS A 143 27.50 3.86 8.29
CA CYS A 143 27.05 4.72 7.19
C CYS A 143 26.36 3.91 6.09
N ALA A 144 26.91 2.76 5.70
CA ALA A 144 26.29 1.86 4.74
C ALA A 144 24.96 1.32 5.24
N ALA A 145 24.86 0.91 6.51
CA ALA A 145 23.62 0.49 7.15
C ALA A 145 22.58 1.62 7.18
N GLY A 146 23.00 2.85 7.48
CA GLY A 146 22.15 4.04 7.44
C GLY A 146 21.60 4.32 6.03
N VAL A 147 22.45 4.23 5.02
CA VAL A 147 22.07 4.39 3.61
C VAL A 147 21.14 3.26 3.17
N LEU A 148 21.44 2.00 3.51
CA LEU A 148 20.59 0.85 3.19
C LEU A 148 19.21 0.95 3.87
N ASN A 149 19.14 1.40 5.12
CA ASN A 149 17.90 1.67 5.82
C ASN A 149 17.12 2.84 5.21
N PHE A 150 17.79 3.92 4.82
CA PHE A 150 17.17 5.07 4.16
C PHE A 150 16.49 4.67 2.84
N PHE A 151 17.11 3.80 2.05
CA PHE A 151 16.51 3.26 0.83
C PHE A 151 15.53 2.09 1.07
N GLY A 152 15.33 1.66 2.32
CA GLY A 152 14.43 0.56 2.68
C GLY A 152 14.92 -0.80 2.17
N ILE A 153 16.22 -0.97 1.90
CA ILE A 153 16.80 -2.21 1.37
C ILE A 153 16.81 -3.30 2.44
N THR A 154 17.04 -2.93 3.70
CA THR A 154 16.98 -3.87 4.83
C THR A 154 15.58 -4.48 4.96
N LEU A 155 14.54 -3.65 4.83
CA LEU A 155 13.15 -4.13 4.83
C LEU A 155 12.88 -5.10 3.67
N LEU A 156 13.40 -4.81 2.47
CA LEU A 156 13.26 -5.69 1.30
C LEU A 156 13.96 -7.04 1.50
N PHE A 157 15.09 -7.05 2.21
CA PHE A 157 15.81 -8.27 2.54
C PHE A 157 15.03 -9.15 3.51
N GLU A 158 14.50 -8.57 4.60
CA GLU A 158 13.65 -9.30 5.55
C GLU A 158 12.35 -9.81 4.88
N MET A 159 11.74 -9.00 4.03
CA MET A 159 10.59 -9.43 3.23
C MET A 159 10.90 -10.65 2.38
N LYS A 160 12.05 -10.66 1.70
CA LYS A 160 12.43 -11.77 0.82
C LYS A 160 12.77 -13.03 1.59
N LYS A 161 13.38 -12.90 2.77
CA LYS A 161 13.71 -14.01 3.67
C LYS A 161 12.48 -14.82 4.09
N ILE A 162 11.32 -14.17 4.23
CA ILE A 162 10.05 -14.84 4.55
C ILE A 162 9.33 -15.30 3.28
N HIS A 163 9.35 -14.49 2.22
CA HIS A 163 8.58 -14.73 1.01
C HIS A 163 9.06 -15.95 0.20
N ASP A 164 10.37 -16.12 0.02
CA ASP A 164 10.90 -17.22 -0.79
C ASP A 164 10.58 -18.60 -0.15
N PRO A 165 10.83 -18.85 1.16
CA PRO A 165 10.39 -20.09 1.84
C PRO A 165 8.87 -20.29 1.82
N TYR A 166 8.09 -19.21 1.94
CA TYR A 166 6.62 -19.27 1.85
C TYR A 166 6.16 -19.82 0.50
N ILE A 167 6.71 -19.31 -0.60
CA ILE A 167 6.34 -19.75 -1.95
C ILE A 167 6.74 -21.20 -2.18
N GLU A 168 7.91 -21.61 -1.69
CA GLU A 168 8.37 -23.00 -1.78
C GLU A 168 7.44 -23.91 -0.97
N LEU A 169 7.13 -23.57 0.27
CA LEU A 169 6.19 -24.30 1.12
C LEU A 169 4.81 -24.44 0.47
N LEU A 170 4.26 -23.33 -0.04
CA LEU A 170 3.00 -23.31 -0.77
C LEU A 170 3.04 -24.21 -2.01
N SER A 171 4.18 -24.28 -2.71
CA SER A 171 4.34 -25.15 -3.88
C SER A 171 4.28 -26.63 -3.51
N LEU A 172 4.98 -27.04 -2.45
CA LEU A 172 4.97 -28.42 -1.96
C LEU A 172 3.58 -28.83 -1.45
N MET A 173 2.93 -27.97 -0.67
CA MET A 173 1.57 -28.22 -0.19
C MET A 173 0.56 -28.30 -1.36
N SER A 174 0.70 -27.46 -2.37
CA SER A 174 -0.20 -27.48 -3.54
C SER A 174 -0.05 -28.75 -4.38
N GLU A 175 1.13 -29.35 -4.44
CA GLU A 175 1.38 -30.62 -5.12
C GLU A 175 0.66 -31.76 -4.39
N GLU A 176 0.73 -31.83 -3.05
CA GLU A 176 0.00 -32.83 -2.26
C GLU A 176 -1.52 -32.66 -2.39
N ILE A 177 -2.02 -31.41 -2.42
CA ILE A 177 -3.43 -31.09 -2.64
C ILE A 177 -3.90 -31.60 -4.00
N SER A 178 -3.09 -31.40 -5.06
CA SER A 178 -3.42 -31.87 -6.42
C SER A 178 -3.58 -33.38 -6.50
N ASN A 179 -2.82 -34.13 -5.70
CA ASN A 179 -2.83 -35.58 -5.70
C ASN A 179 -3.88 -36.18 -4.73
N SER A 180 -4.57 -35.34 -3.98
CA SER A 180 -5.48 -35.78 -2.90
C SER A 180 -6.93 -35.92 -3.39
N LYS A 181 -7.68 -36.83 -2.75
CA LYS A 181 -9.11 -37.02 -3.02
C LYS A 181 -9.94 -35.84 -2.50
N PRO A 182 -11.10 -35.51 -3.12
CA PRO A 182 -11.95 -34.39 -2.69
C PRO A 182 -12.37 -34.45 -1.22
N GLN A 183 -12.58 -35.63 -0.66
CA GLN A 183 -12.93 -35.78 0.77
C GLN A 183 -11.79 -35.29 1.68
N LYS A 184 -10.53 -35.67 1.39
CA LYS A 184 -9.36 -35.21 2.15
C LYS A 184 -9.14 -33.70 2.07
N LEU A 185 -9.54 -33.06 0.96
CA LEU A 185 -9.47 -31.60 0.82
C LEU A 185 -10.45 -30.88 1.74
N LYS A 186 -11.64 -31.46 1.96
CA LYS A 186 -12.61 -30.94 2.92
C LYS A 186 -12.13 -31.13 4.35
N ASP A 187 -11.70 -32.36 4.67
CA ASP A 187 -11.20 -32.71 6.02
C ASP A 187 -9.96 -31.88 6.38
N GLY A 188 -9.07 -31.59 5.43
CA GLY A 188 -7.90 -30.71 5.59
C GLY A 188 -8.18 -29.22 5.51
N LEU A 189 -9.45 -28.79 5.52
CA LEU A 189 -9.90 -27.38 5.52
C LEU A 189 -9.37 -26.53 4.35
N VAL A 190 -9.05 -27.13 3.20
CA VAL A 190 -8.50 -26.43 2.03
C VAL A 190 -9.43 -25.35 1.52
N HIS A 191 -10.75 -25.62 1.49
CA HIS A 191 -11.76 -24.64 1.06
C HIS A 191 -11.78 -23.41 1.99
N SER A 192 -11.75 -23.62 3.30
CA SER A 192 -11.67 -22.54 4.30
C SER A 192 -10.37 -21.76 4.18
N ALA A 193 -9.25 -22.42 3.89
CA ALA A 193 -7.96 -21.78 3.66
C ALA A 193 -7.98 -20.85 2.42
N ILE A 194 -8.59 -21.28 1.31
CA ILE A 194 -8.72 -20.45 0.10
C ILE A 194 -9.59 -19.22 0.38
N CYS A 195 -10.71 -19.37 1.09
CA CYS A 195 -11.56 -18.26 1.52
C CYS A 195 -10.79 -17.31 2.44
N GLN A 196 -10.06 -17.84 3.42
CA GLN A 196 -9.26 -17.04 4.36
C GLN A 196 -8.13 -16.28 3.65
N ALA A 197 -7.41 -16.93 2.73
CA ALA A 197 -6.40 -16.27 1.90
C ALA A 197 -6.99 -15.15 1.04
N THR A 198 -8.22 -15.37 0.53
CA THR A 198 -8.96 -14.34 -0.24
C THR A 198 -9.35 -13.17 0.66
N LYS A 199 -9.87 -13.42 1.88
CA LYS A 199 -10.18 -12.39 2.89
C LYS A 199 -8.93 -11.59 3.30
N ASN A 200 -7.80 -12.26 3.41
CA ASN A 200 -6.51 -11.66 3.79
C ASN A 200 -5.77 -10.98 2.60
N GLY A 201 -6.20 -11.20 1.37
CA GLY A 201 -5.58 -10.61 0.19
C GLY A 201 -4.25 -11.25 -0.23
N ILE A 202 -4.00 -12.50 0.13
CA ILE A 202 -2.78 -13.24 -0.19
C ILE A 202 -2.89 -13.74 -1.63
N PHE A 203 -2.51 -12.88 -2.57
CA PHE A 203 -2.62 -13.13 -4.01
C PHE A 203 -1.86 -14.38 -4.46
N GLU A 204 -0.66 -14.58 -3.96
CA GLU A 204 0.23 -15.71 -4.30
C GLU A 204 -0.44 -17.04 -3.96
N PHE A 205 -1.08 -17.13 -2.78
CA PHE A 205 -1.80 -18.32 -2.34
C PHE A 205 -2.99 -18.62 -3.24
N VAL A 206 -3.88 -17.64 -3.44
CA VAL A 206 -5.09 -17.81 -4.27
C VAL A 206 -4.71 -18.15 -5.71
N SER A 207 -3.71 -17.45 -6.28
CA SER A 207 -3.22 -17.70 -7.63
C SER A 207 -2.65 -19.12 -7.80
N LYS A 208 -1.92 -19.63 -6.79
CA LYS A 208 -1.35 -20.97 -6.82
C LYS A 208 -2.44 -22.03 -6.71
N MET A 209 -3.40 -21.89 -5.80
CA MET A 209 -4.51 -22.82 -5.64
C MET A 209 -5.37 -22.92 -6.90
N LEU A 210 -5.72 -21.79 -7.52
CA LEU A 210 -6.47 -21.76 -8.77
C LEU A 210 -5.71 -22.36 -9.96
N LYS A 211 -4.38 -22.37 -9.94
CA LYS A 211 -3.56 -23.06 -10.93
C LYS A 211 -3.52 -24.57 -10.71
N THR A 212 -3.60 -24.98 -9.43
CA THR A 212 -3.61 -26.41 -9.06
C THR A 212 -4.92 -27.05 -9.46
N ASP A 213 -6.04 -26.40 -9.14
CA ASP A 213 -7.37 -26.86 -9.55
C ASP A 213 -8.31 -25.66 -9.78
N LEU A 214 -8.89 -25.57 -10.98
CA LEU A 214 -9.83 -24.53 -11.35
C LEU A 214 -11.18 -24.66 -10.62
N GLU A 215 -11.54 -25.83 -10.13
CA GLU A 215 -12.78 -26.05 -9.38
C GLU A 215 -12.81 -25.24 -8.09
N PHE A 216 -11.63 -24.90 -7.53
CA PHE A 216 -11.55 -24.04 -6.34
C PHE A 216 -12.16 -22.64 -6.52
N ILE A 217 -12.42 -22.20 -7.75
CA ILE A 217 -13.15 -20.96 -8.02
C ILE A 217 -14.59 -21.02 -7.49
N THR A 218 -15.18 -22.22 -7.34
CA THR A 218 -16.55 -22.43 -6.87
C THR A 218 -16.67 -22.46 -5.36
N VAL A 219 -15.55 -22.43 -4.64
CA VAL A 219 -15.51 -22.45 -3.18
C VAL A 219 -16.28 -21.27 -2.59
N ARG A 220 -16.96 -21.53 -1.46
CA ARG A 220 -17.72 -20.54 -0.71
C ARG A 220 -17.34 -20.56 0.77
N ASP A 221 -17.53 -19.43 1.43
CA ASP A 221 -17.38 -19.34 2.88
C ASP A 221 -18.69 -19.73 3.63
N GLU A 222 -18.68 -19.59 4.94
CA GLU A 222 -19.82 -19.92 5.82
C GLU A 222 -21.07 -19.06 5.55
N ASP A 223 -20.88 -17.86 5.01
CA ASP A 223 -21.96 -16.94 4.62
C ASP A 223 -22.43 -17.16 3.16
N ASP A 224 -22.03 -18.27 2.54
CA ASP A 224 -22.31 -18.62 1.13
C ASP A 224 -21.73 -17.63 0.10
N ARG A 225 -20.68 -16.87 0.50
CA ARG A 225 -19.97 -15.92 -0.35
C ARG A 225 -18.93 -16.64 -1.19
N ASN A 226 -18.94 -16.42 -2.48
CA ASN A 226 -17.90 -16.93 -3.36
C ASN A 226 -16.63 -16.07 -3.33
N LEU A 227 -15.54 -16.54 -3.97
CA LEU A 227 -14.25 -15.83 -3.99
C LEU A 227 -14.34 -14.43 -4.62
N PHE A 228 -15.23 -14.21 -5.61
CA PHE A 228 -15.47 -12.88 -6.19
C PHE A 228 -16.08 -11.93 -5.18
N MET A 229 -17.08 -12.39 -4.43
CA MET A 229 -17.72 -11.60 -3.38
C MET A 229 -16.72 -11.24 -2.29
N LEU A 230 -15.90 -12.19 -1.85
CA LEU A 230 -14.86 -11.97 -0.84
C LEU A 230 -13.81 -10.98 -1.34
N ALA A 231 -13.31 -11.13 -2.56
CA ALA A 231 -12.33 -10.20 -3.13
C ALA A 231 -12.88 -8.78 -3.25
N VAL A 232 -14.17 -8.63 -3.61
CA VAL A 232 -14.84 -7.33 -3.69
C VAL A 232 -15.06 -6.74 -2.30
N LEU A 233 -15.56 -7.52 -1.35
CA LEU A 233 -15.84 -7.09 0.03
C LEU A 233 -14.57 -6.54 0.70
N HIS A 234 -13.46 -7.24 0.57
CA HIS A 234 -12.18 -6.87 1.18
C HIS A 234 -11.28 -5.97 0.31
N ARG A 235 -11.76 -5.49 -0.85
CA ARG A 235 -11.04 -4.56 -1.76
C ARG A 235 -9.72 -5.10 -2.31
N HIS A 236 -9.63 -6.41 -2.58
CA HIS A 236 -8.45 -7.06 -3.12
C HIS A 236 -8.43 -7.05 -4.66
N GLU A 237 -7.95 -5.94 -5.23
CA GLU A 237 -7.92 -5.68 -6.69
C GLU A 237 -7.25 -6.80 -7.49
N LYS A 238 -6.12 -7.32 -7.00
CA LYS A 238 -5.32 -8.33 -7.72
C LYS A 238 -6.01 -9.68 -7.77
N ILE A 239 -6.60 -10.09 -6.64
CA ILE A 239 -7.38 -11.34 -6.57
C ILE A 239 -8.60 -11.20 -7.47
N PHE A 240 -9.30 -10.08 -7.41
CA PHE A 240 -10.42 -9.83 -8.30
C PHE A 240 -10.00 -9.83 -9.77
N SER A 241 -8.86 -9.22 -10.13
CA SER A 241 -8.35 -9.18 -11.50
C SER A 241 -7.99 -10.56 -12.05
N ILE A 242 -7.41 -11.46 -11.22
CA ILE A 242 -7.12 -12.84 -11.66
C ILE A 242 -8.40 -13.65 -11.86
N LEU A 243 -9.36 -13.52 -10.94
CA LEU A 243 -10.67 -14.16 -11.06
C LEU A 243 -11.46 -13.65 -12.29
N TYR A 244 -11.24 -12.38 -12.68
CA TYR A 244 -11.87 -11.73 -13.83
C TYR A 244 -11.10 -11.94 -15.14
N SER A 245 -9.93 -12.58 -15.14
CA SER A 245 -9.12 -12.78 -16.34
C SER A 245 -9.86 -13.63 -17.39
N GLN A 246 -9.57 -13.38 -18.70
CA GLN A 246 -10.28 -14.02 -19.80
C GLN A 246 -10.20 -15.54 -19.80
N ASP A 247 -9.12 -16.10 -19.27
CA ASP A 247 -8.89 -17.55 -19.25
C ASP A 247 -9.83 -18.27 -18.26
N MET A 248 -10.23 -17.59 -17.19
CA MET A 248 -11.19 -18.08 -16.18
C MET A 248 -12.65 -17.85 -16.58
N MET A 249 -12.89 -16.88 -17.47
CA MET A 249 -14.23 -16.32 -17.72
C MET A 249 -15.17 -17.22 -18.51
N MET A 250 -14.66 -18.04 -19.42
CA MET A 250 -15.54 -18.67 -20.42
C MET A 250 -16.55 -19.65 -19.82
N ASN A 251 -16.21 -20.38 -18.75
CA ASN A 251 -17.03 -21.46 -18.22
C ASN A 251 -17.79 -21.12 -16.92
N TYR A 252 -17.23 -20.30 -16.04
CA TYR A 252 -17.77 -20.08 -14.68
C TYR A 252 -18.37 -18.70 -14.44
N TYR A 253 -18.01 -17.72 -15.26
CA TYR A 253 -18.31 -16.32 -15.03
C TYR A 253 -19.81 -15.98 -14.98
N SER A 254 -20.60 -16.52 -15.90
CA SER A 254 -22.05 -16.26 -15.94
C SER A 254 -22.77 -16.82 -14.72
N PHE A 255 -22.32 -17.97 -14.23
CA PHE A 255 -22.88 -18.62 -13.04
C PHE A 255 -22.52 -17.84 -11.77
N MET A 256 -21.24 -17.43 -11.65
CA MET A 256 -20.74 -16.77 -10.45
C MET A 256 -21.32 -15.38 -10.18
N LYS A 257 -21.77 -14.68 -11.24
CA LYS A 257 -22.42 -13.36 -11.12
C LYS A 257 -23.81 -13.38 -10.50
N CYS A 258 -24.53 -14.47 -10.69
CA CYS A 258 -25.93 -14.60 -10.25
C CYS A 258 -26.05 -15.12 -8.81
N LEU A 259 -24.92 -15.44 -8.15
CA LEU A 259 -24.94 -15.98 -6.81
C LEU A 259 -25.24 -14.89 -5.78
N LEU A 260 -25.96 -15.29 -4.74
CA LEU A 260 -26.32 -14.46 -3.60
C LEU A 260 -25.71 -15.09 -2.34
N ASP A 261 -25.34 -14.25 -1.38
CA ASP A 261 -24.99 -14.72 -0.04
C ASP A 261 -26.23 -15.07 0.79
N VAL A 262 -26.02 -15.48 2.05
CA VAL A 262 -27.10 -15.82 2.98
C VAL A 262 -28.08 -14.67 3.24
N ASP A 263 -27.65 -13.41 3.05
CA ASP A 263 -28.48 -12.20 3.20
C ASP A 263 -29.14 -11.75 1.90
N GLY A 264 -28.95 -12.49 0.82
CA GLY A 264 -29.44 -12.14 -0.52
C GLY A 264 -28.65 -11.00 -1.17
N ASN A 265 -27.42 -10.75 -0.73
CA ASN A 265 -26.54 -9.77 -1.34
C ASN A 265 -25.86 -10.36 -2.58
N ASN A 266 -25.85 -9.62 -3.66
CA ASN A 266 -25.04 -9.91 -4.84
C ASN A 266 -23.65 -9.23 -4.74
N ILE A 267 -22.80 -9.47 -5.73
CA ILE A 267 -21.43 -8.93 -5.78
C ILE A 267 -21.38 -7.38 -5.69
N LEU A 268 -22.40 -6.66 -6.20
CA LEU A 268 -22.43 -5.20 -6.11
C LEU A 268 -22.86 -4.72 -4.71
N HIS A 269 -23.68 -5.50 -3.99
CA HIS A 269 -23.95 -5.24 -2.57
C HIS A 269 -22.66 -5.35 -1.75
N MET A 270 -21.80 -6.36 -2.06
CA MET A 270 -20.48 -6.50 -1.41
C MET A 270 -19.60 -5.25 -1.60
N ALA A 271 -19.65 -4.65 -2.80
CA ALA A 271 -18.96 -3.39 -3.04
C ALA A 271 -19.54 -2.21 -2.23
N GLY A 272 -20.80 -2.29 -1.79
CA GLY A 272 -21.47 -1.29 -0.95
C GLY A 272 -21.27 -1.49 0.56
N ILE A 273 -20.67 -2.61 1.00
CA ILE A 273 -20.38 -2.90 2.41
C ILE A 273 -18.99 -2.40 2.75
N ILE A 274 -18.83 -1.76 3.92
CA ILE A 274 -17.52 -1.35 4.46
C ILE A 274 -17.09 -2.39 5.48
N GLU A 275 -15.93 -3.00 5.25
CA GLU A 275 -15.28 -3.88 6.21
C GLU A 275 -14.17 -3.12 6.94
N HIS A 276 -14.07 -3.23 8.25
CA HIS A 276 -13.11 -2.46 9.07
C HIS A 276 -11.64 -2.76 8.74
N SER A 277 -11.37 -3.88 8.12
CA SER A 277 -10.00 -4.33 7.78
C SER A 277 -9.57 -4.02 6.35
N THR A 278 -10.28 -3.12 5.64
CA THR A 278 -9.98 -2.83 4.23
C THR A 278 -8.73 -1.97 4.05
N PRO A 279 -7.95 -2.17 2.96
CA PRO A 279 -6.77 -1.34 2.63
C PRO A 279 -7.09 0.15 2.45
N VAL A 280 -8.34 0.51 2.20
CA VAL A 280 -8.80 1.90 2.01
C VAL A 280 -8.57 2.75 3.25
N ASN A 281 -8.62 2.18 4.44
CA ASN A 281 -8.36 2.88 5.70
C ASN A 281 -6.89 3.38 5.83
N GLN A 282 -6.00 2.91 4.96
CA GLN A 282 -4.60 3.37 4.90
C GLN A 282 -4.40 4.59 3.99
N ILE A 283 -5.42 4.99 3.23
CA ILE A 283 -5.35 6.16 2.34
C ILE A 283 -5.47 7.43 3.18
N PRO A 284 -4.50 8.36 3.13
CA PRO A 284 -4.58 9.60 3.88
C PRO A 284 -5.67 10.52 3.31
N GLY A 285 -6.59 10.95 4.17
CA GLY A 285 -7.65 11.89 3.83
C GLY A 285 -8.99 11.24 3.46
N ALA A 286 -10.02 11.58 4.25
CA ALA A 286 -11.37 11.00 4.12
C ALA A 286 -12.00 11.21 2.72
N ALA A 287 -11.70 12.33 2.06
CA ALA A 287 -12.20 12.59 0.71
C ALA A 287 -11.60 11.63 -0.33
N LEU A 288 -10.30 11.30 -0.22
CA LEU A 288 -9.66 10.32 -1.11
C LEU A 288 -10.14 8.89 -0.82
N GLN A 289 -10.42 8.57 0.45
CA GLN A 289 -11.04 7.31 0.82
C GLN A 289 -12.42 7.17 0.17
N MET A 290 -13.26 8.20 0.27
CA MET A 290 -14.60 8.22 -0.36
C MET A 290 -14.50 8.11 -1.90
N GLN A 291 -13.55 8.82 -2.52
CA GLN A 291 -13.28 8.71 -3.95
C GLN A 291 -12.93 7.28 -4.35
N ARG A 292 -12.05 6.61 -3.60
CA ARG A 292 -11.60 5.24 -3.89
C ARG A 292 -12.73 4.24 -3.75
N GLU A 293 -13.55 4.35 -2.70
CA GLU A 293 -14.73 3.51 -2.49
C GLU A 293 -15.73 3.67 -3.62
N LEU A 294 -15.99 4.90 -4.05
CA LEU A 294 -16.90 5.17 -5.15
C LEU A 294 -16.37 4.64 -6.49
N GLN A 295 -15.06 4.79 -6.75
CA GLN A 295 -14.40 4.20 -7.93
C GLN A 295 -14.56 2.68 -7.92
N TRP A 296 -14.33 2.02 -6.77
CA TRP A 296 -14.49 0.58 -6.61
C TRP A 296 -15.92 0.13 -6.89
N PHE A 297 -16.89 0.78 -6.28
CA PHE A 297 -18.30 0.48 -6.50
C PHE A 297 -18.72 0.62 -7.97
N LYS A 298 -18.26 1.68 -8.65
CA LYS A 298 -18.56 1.91 -10.07
C LYS A 298 -17.88 0.88 -10.97
N GLU A 299 -16.63 0.52 -10.70
CA GLU A 299 -15.91 -0.49 -11.47
C GLU A 299 -16.56 -1.88 -11.34
N VAL A 300 -16.92 -2.30 -10.12
CA VAL A 300 -17.70 -3.53 -9.91
C VAL A 300 -19.06 -3.43 -10.62
N GLY A 301 -19.68 -2.27 -10.57
CA GLY A 301 -20.94 -2.01 -11.26
C GLY A 301 -20.90 -2.15 -12.79
N LYS A 302 -19.72 -1.96 -13.44
CA LYS A 302 -19.57 -2.15 -14.89
C LYS A 302 -19.71 -3.60 -15.32
N ILE A 303 -19.36 -4.54 -14.45
CA ILE A 303 -19.37 -5.98 -14.74
C ILE A 303 -20.67 -6.69 -14.34
N VAL A 304 -21.49 -6.05 -13.49
CA VAL A 304 -22.76 -6.60 -13.00
C VAL A 304 -23.87 -6.34 -14.02
N HIS A 305 -24.73 -7.35 -14.20
CA HIS A 305 -25.85 -7.22 -15.12
C HIS A 305 -26.81 -6.10 -14.70
N PRO A 306 -27.40 -5.31 -15.60
CA PRO A 306 -28.26 -4.17 -15.26
C PRO A 306 -29.45 -4.50 -14.35
N LYS A 307 -30.00 -5.72 -14.45
CA LYS A 307 -31.08 -6.20 -13.56
C LYS A 307 -30.59 -6.32 -12.11
N ASP A 308 -29.40 -6.86 -11.91
CA ASP A 308 -28.85 -7.13 -10.58
C ASP A 308 -28.45 -5.85 -9.84
N LYS A 309 -28.21 -4.74 -10.56
CA LYS A 309 -27.98 -3.42 -9.96
C LYS A 309 -29.20 -2.87 -9.20
N LYS A 310 -30.41 -3.35 -9.54
CA LYS A 310 -31.67 -2.93 -8.93
C LYS A 310 -32.26 -3.98 -7.99
N THR A 311 -31.65 -5.16 -7.89
CA THR A 311 -32.10 -6.23 -7.01
C THR A 311 -31.96 -5.82 -5.56
N LYS A 312 -32.97 -6.13 -4.74
CA LYS A 312 -32.96 -5.87 -3.31
C LYS A 312 -32.46 -7.11 -2.56
N ASN A 313 -31.67 -6.90 -1.53
CA ASN A 313 -31.31 -7.95 -0.59
C ASN A 313 -32.45 -8.26 0.39
N LYS A 314 -32.25 -9.21 1.31
CA LYS A 314 -33.28 -9.58 2.32
C LYS A 314 -33.69 -8.41 3.22
N ASN A 315 -32.81 -7.42 3.40
CA ASN A 315 -33.08 -6.20 4.16
C ASN A 315 -33.84 -5.12 3.34
N GLY A 316 -34.18 -5.39 2.08
CA GLY A 316 -34.91 -4.49 1.20
C GLY A 316 -34.09 -3.40 0.54
N PHE A 317 -32.75 -3.40 0.66
CA PHE A 317 -31.84 -2.41 0.08
C PHE A 317 -31.34 -2.85 -1.29
N THR A 318 -31.31 -1.92 -2.24
CA THR A 318 -30.54 -2.08 -3.48
C THR A 318 -29.03 -1.84 -3.19
N PRO A 319 -28.11 -2.30 -4.06
CA PRO A 319 -26.66 -2.05 -3.89
C PRO A 319 -26.34 -0.57 -3.68
N GLN A 320 -26.96 0.34 -4.45
CA GLN A 320 -26.73 1.79 -4.32
C GLN A 320 -27.22 2.33 -2.97
N GLN A 321 -28.41 1.90 -2.52
CA GLN A 321 -28.95 2.32 -1.22
C GLN A 321 -28.07 1.83 -0.07
N LEU A 322 -27.53 0.61 -0.19
CA LEU A 322 -26.62 0.04 0.80
C LEU A 322 -25.30 0.82 0.83
N PHE A 323 -24.74 1.16 -0.36
CA PHE A 323 -23.56 1.99 -0.48
C PHE A 323 -23.76 3.34 0.21
N THR A 324 -24.78 4.10 -0.17
CA THR A 324 -25.10 5.42 0.41
C THR A 324 -25.24 5.36 1.93
N ARG A 325 -25.93 4.33 2.43
CA ARG A 325 -26.13 4.15 3.88
C ARG A 325 -24.82 3.93 4.62
N ASN A 326 -23.99 3.01 4.12
CA ASN A 326 -22.76 2.59 4.79
C ASN A 326 -21.67 3.67 4.71
N HIS A 327 -21.62 4.43 3.59
CA HIS A 327 -20.60 5.45 3.36
C HIS A 327 -20.98 6.85 3.85
N LYS A 328 -22.15 7.02 4.49
CA LYS A 328 -22.68 8.32 4.93
C LYS A 328 -21.70 9.08 5.85
N ASN A 329 -21.07 8.39 6.79
CA ASN A 329 -20.10 9.02 7.71
C ASN A 329 -18.81 9.41 6.98
N MET A 330 -18.28 8.51 6.15
CA MET A 330 -17.09 8.79 5.34
C MET A 330 -17.31 9.98 4.39
N MET A 331 -18.50 10.09 3.80
CA MET A 331 -18.88 11.24 2.97
C MET A 331 -18.87 12.56 3.75
N LYS A 332 -19.43 12.57 4.98
CA LYS A 332 -19.41 13.76 5.85
C LYS A 332 -18.01 14.15 6.28
N GLU A 333 -17.18 13.19 6.63
CA GLU A 333 -15.78 13.43 6.98
C GLU A 333 -14.98 13.92 5.76
N GLY A 334 -15.25 13.38 4.58
CA GLY A 334 -14.67 13.84 3.32
C GLY A 334 -15.09 15.28 2.97
N GLU A 335 -16.37 15.62 3.13
CA GLU A 335 -16.88 16.97 2.97
C GLU A 335 -16.19 17.95 3.91
N LYS A 336 -16.11 17.60 5.20
CA LYS A 336 -15.44 18.41 6.21
C LYS A 336 -13.97 18.64 5.85
N TRP A 337 -13.25 17.57 5.53
CA TRP A 337 -11.85 17.67 5.16
C TRP A 337 -11.61 18.56 3.93
N MET A 338 -12.47 18.44 2.91
CA MET A 338 -12.39 19.28 1.70
C MET A 338 -12.65 20.75 2.02
N LYS A 339 -13.67 21.05 2.84
CA LYS A 339 -14.01 22.43 3.26
C LYS A 339 -12.91 23.05 4.11
N ASP A 340 -12.39 22.32 5.08
CA ASP A 340 -11.33 22.82 5.98
C ASP A 340 -10.05 23.11 5.18
N THR A 341 -9.68 22.23 4.26
CA THR A 341 -8.52 22.41 3.39
C THR A 341 -8.72 23.59 2.43
N ALA A 342 -9.86 23.65 1.75
CA ALA A 342 -10.18 24.74 0.81
C ALA A 342 -10.26 26.09 1.54
N GLY A 343 -10.85 26.13 2.73
CA GLY A 343 -10.92 27.32 3.56
C GLY A 343 -9.55 27.86 3.94
N SER A 344 -8.68 27.00 4.44
CA SER A 344 -7.30 27.36 4.81
C SER A 344 -6.51 27.87 3.59
N CYS A 345 -6.61 27.20 2.45
CA CYS A 345 -5.94 27.61 1.23
C CYS A 345 -6.51 28.92 0.66
N THR A 346 -7.82 29.18 0.82
CA THR A 346 -8.47 30.43 0.39
C THR A 346 -7.90 31.63 1.14
N VAL A 347 -7.68 31.50 2.47
CA VAL A 347 -7.07 32.57 3.26
C VAL A 347 -5.68 32.92 2.76
N VAL A 348 -4.83 31.89 2.50
CA VAL A 348 -3.48 32.11 1.96
C VAL A 348 -3.54 32.76 0.59
N GLY A 349 -4.40 32.27 -0.31
CA GLY A 349 -4.57 32.84 -1.65
C GLY A 349 -5.03 34.31 -1.60
N ALA A 350 -5.99 34.65 -0.71
CA ALA A 350 -6.47 36.02 -0.55
C ALA A 350 -5.37 36.97 -0.04
N LEU A 351 -4.52 36.52 0.89
CA LEU A 351 -3.35 37.28 1.34
C LEU A 351 -2.37 37.54 0.19
N ILE A 352 -2.09 36.54 -0.64
CA ILE A 352 -1.20 36.72 -1.80
C ILE A 352 -1.81 37.73 -2.77
N ILE A 353 -3.10 37.63 -3.10
CA ILE A 353 -3.81 38.58 -3.97
C ILE A 353 -3.63 40.00 -3.47
N THR A 354 -3.89 40.25 -2.19
CA THR A 354 -3.80 41.59 -1.61
C THR A 354 -2.38 42.15 -1.63
N ILE A 355 -1.38 41.31 -1.35
CA ILE A 355 0.03 41.72 -1.36
C ILE A 355 0.46 42.02 -2.81
N MET A 356 0.20 41.14 -3.77
CA MET A 356 0.61 41.32 -5.18
C MET A 356 -0.09 42.53 -5.81
N PHE A 357 -1.36 42.72 -5.49
CA PHE A 357 -2.05 43.95 -5.92
C PHE A 357 -1.36 45.23 -5.39
N ALA A 358 -0.95 45.25 -4.11
CA ALA A 358 -0.25 46.39 -3.54
C ALA A 358 1.14 46.58 -4.15
N VAL A 359 1.87 45.49 -4.43
CA VAL A 359 3.23 45.51 -5.04
C VAL A 359 3.21 46.11 -6.42
N THR A 360 2.15 45.93 -7.22
CA THR A 360 1.98 46.56 -8.55
C THR A 360 2.05 48.10 -8.48
N PHE A 361 1.60 48.71 -7.37
CA PHE A 361 1.62 50.18 -7.20
C PHE A 361 2.83 50.68 -6.35
N THR A 362 3.50 49.82 -5.63
CA THR A 362 4.69 50.14 -4.83
C THR A 362 5.97 49.67 -5.54
N ILE A 363 6.28 50.28 -6.67
CA ILE A 363 7.35 49.85 -7.57
C ILE A 363 8.73 50.08 -6.95
N PRO A 364 9.66 49.09 -7.02
CA PRO A 364 11.04 49.25 -6.57
C PRO A 364 11.75 50.41 -7.27
N GLY A 365 12.30 51.36 -6.51
CA GLY A 365 13.01 52.53 -7.05
C GLY A 365 12.12 53.75 -7.32
N GLY A 366 10.79 53.61 -7.23
CA GLY A 366 9.85 54.73 -7.44
C GLY A 366 9.70 55.15 -8.89
N ASN A 367 8.90 56.23 -9.09
CA ASN A 367 8.62 56.81 -10.40
C ASN A 367 9.42 58.08 -10.62
N ASN A 368 9.78 58.35 -11.87
CA ASN A 368 10.34 59.63 -12.28
C ASN A 368 9.27 60.72 -12.13
N GLN A 369 9.61 61.83 -11.44
CA GLN A 369 8.67 62.90 -11.13
C GLN A 369 8.17 63.63 -12.34
N ASP A 370 8.95 63.71 -13.44
CA ASP A 370 8.59 64.43 -14.66
C ASP A 370 7.71 63.58 -15.61
N THR A 371 7.93 62.27 -15.66
CA THR A 371 7.25 61.41 -16.65
C THR A 371 6.20 60.49 -16.03
N GLY A 372 6.21 60.35 -14.70
CA GLY A 372 5.35 59.38 -13.98
C GLY A 372 5.70 57.91 -14.21
N LEU A 373 6.74 57.60 -15.01
CA LEU A 373 7.12 56.23 -15.37
C LEU A 373 8.12 55.66 -14.35
N PRO A 374 8.14 54.34 -14.15
CA PRO A 374 9.10 53.69 -13.30
C PRO A 374 10.54 53.95 -13.72
N ILE A 375 11.42 54.28 -12.77
CA ILE A 375 12.82 54.61 -13.05
C ILE A 375 13.55 53.47 -13.71
N PHE A 376 13.26 52.22 -13.31
CA PHE A 376 13.94 51.00 -13.79
C PHE A 376 13.22 50.32 -14.96
N LEU A 377 12.27 50.96 -15.62
CA LEU A 377 11.45 50.39 -16.71
C LEU A 377 12.29 49.73 -17.85
N LYS A 378 13.48 50.28 -18.12
CA LYS A 378 14.37 49.76 -19.18
C LYS A 378 15.25 48.59 -18.74
N LYS A 379 15.28 48.24 -17.45
CA LYS A 379 16.07 47.09 -16.94
C LYS A 379 15.29 45.80 -17.17
N SER A 380 15.97 44.76 -17.64
CA SER A 380 15.37 43.43 -17.86
C SER A 380 14.83 42.80 -16.56
N LEU A 381 15.50 43.02 -15.41
CA LEU A 381 15.03 42.60 -14.10
C LEU A 381 13.69 43.21 -13.70
N PHE A 382 13.41 44.46 -14.13
CA PHE A 382 12.12 45.08 -13.88
C PHE A 382 10.99 44.40 -14.67
N GLY A 383 11.28 43.93 -15.89
CA GLY A 383 10.35 43.13 -16.67
C GLY A 383 10.03 41.81 -15.99
N VAL A 384 11.04 41.10 -15.43
CA VAL A 384 10.84 39.89 -14.67
C VAL A 384 9.98 40.14 -13.42
N PHE A 385 10.25 41.21 -12.67
CA PHE A 385 9.49 41.64 -11.52
C PHE A 385 7.99 41.83 -11.87
N MET A 386 7.68 42.61 -12.88
CA MET A 386 6.29 42.88 -13.28
C MET A 386 5.54 41.67 -13.79
N ILE A 387 6.21 40.83 -14.60
CA ILE A 387 5.59 39.60 -15.14
C ILE A 387 5.32 38.60 -14.02
N SER A 388 6.28 38.38 -13.10
CA SER A 388 6.10 37.44 -12.01
C SER A 388 5.06 37.93 -11.00
N ASP A 389 4.95 39.24 -10.76
CA ASP A 389 3.91 39.85 -9.94
C ASP A 389 2.50 39.60 -10.54
N ALA A 390 2.32 39.93 -11.80
CA ALA A 390 1.06 39.71 -12.51
C ALA A 390 0.68 38.21 -12.54
N LEU A 391 1.64 37.31 -12.81
CA LEU A 391 1.41 35.87 -12.80
C LEU A 391 0.98 35.39 -11.39
N SER A 392 1.66 35.84 -10.34
CA SER A 392 1.30 35.50 -8.96
C SER A 392 -0.12 35.95 -8.63
N PHE A 393 -0.50 37.17 -9.01
CA PHE A 393 -1.83 37.71 -8.80
C PHE A 393 -2.91 36.87 -9.52
N PHE A 394 -2.74 36.55 -10.80
CA PHE A 394 -3.73 35.80 -11.58
C PHE A 394 -3.82 34.34 -11.10
N LEU A 395 -2.69 33.69 -10.77
CA LEU A 395 -2.66 32.32 -10.28
C LEU A 395 -3.32 32.20 -8.91
N SER A 396 -3.06 33.14 -7.98
CA SER A 396 -3.72 33.17 -6.67
C SER A 396 -5.21 33.43 -6.78
N SER A 397 -5.63 34.34 -7.67
CA SER A 397 -7.04 34.61 -7.95
C SER A 397 -7.75 33.37 -8.49
N THR A 398 -7.13 32.66 -9.43
CA THR A 398 -7.66 31.40 -9.97
C THR A 398 -7.78 30.36 -8.85
N SER A 399 -6.77 30.22 -8.01
CA SER A 399 -6.77 29.30 -6.89
C SER A 399 -7.93 29.55 -5.93
N VAL A 400 -8.13 30.81 -5.51
CA VAL A 400 -9.24 31.22 -4.62
C VAL A 400 -10.60 30.91 -5.25
N LEU A 401 -10.78 31.15 -6.56
CA LEU A 401 -12.02 30.82 -7.26
C LEU A 401 -12.29 29.31 -7.28
N MET A 402 -11.25 28.47 -7.46
CA MET A 402 -11.39 27.01 -7.38
C MET A 402 -11.80 26.57 -5.97
N PHE A 403 -11.17 27.07 -4.94
CA PHE A 403 -11.54 26.76 -3.56
C PHE A 403 -12.93 27.28 -3.18
N LEU A 404 -13.33 28.43 -3.66
CA LEU A 404 -14.69 28.94 -3.47
C LEU A 404 -15.72 27.99 -4.12
N GLY A 405 -15.41 27.46 -5.30
CA GLY A 405 -16.22 26.42 -5.96
C GLY A 405 -16.39 25.17 -5.10
N ILE A 406 -15.34 24.74 -4.39
CA ILE A 406 -15.40 23.62 -3.43
C ILE A 406 -16.29 24.00 -2.23
N LEU A 407 -16.09 25.17 -1.63
CA LEU A 407 -16.84 25.61 -0.46
C LEU A 407 -18.35 25.76 -0.72
N THR A 408 -18.73 26.09 -1.95
CA THR A 408 -20.13 26.27 -2.36
C THR A 408 -20.74 25.03 -3.03
N SER A 409 -20.00 23.93 -3.15
CA SER A 409 -20.47 22.68 -3.76
C SER A 409 -21.58 22.01 -2.94
N ARG A 410 -22.39 21.18 -3.62
CA ARG A 410 -23.50 20.43 -2.99
C ARG A 410 -23.04 19.12 -2.33
N TYR A 411 -21.85 18.64 -2.62
CA TYR A 411 -21.27 17.40 -2.08
C TYR A 411 -22.15 16.17 -2.28
N THR A 412 -22.58 15.93 -3.51
CA THR A 412 -23.21 14.65 -3.86
C THR A 412 -22.17 13.53 -3.93
N GLU A 413 -22.58 12.27 -3.82
CA GLU A 413 -21.68 11.12 -3.94
C GLU A 413 -20.82 11.19 -5.21
N ASP A 414 -21.46 11.49 -6.36
CA ASP A 414 -20.77 11.57 -7.64
C ASP A 414 -19.73 12.71 -7.73
N ASP A 415 -19.91 13.78 -6.97
CA ASP A 415 -18.96 14.90 -6.94
C ASP A 415 -17.59 14.48 -6.38
N PHE A 416 -17.54 13.50 -5.48
CA PHE A 416 -16.29 12.95 -4.95
C PHE A 416 -15.48 12.16 -5.98
N LEU A 417 -16.10 11.73 -7.08
CA LEU A 417 -15.40 10.91 -8.08
C LEU A 417 -14.38 11.73 -8.87
N GLU A 418 -14.79 12.86 -9.41
CA GLU A 418 -13.96 13.67 -10.32
C GLU A 418 -14.05 15.16 -10.04
N TYR A 419 -15.25 15.70 -9.81
CA TYR A 419 -15.46 17.14 -9.75
C TYR A 419 -14.70 17.82 -8.60
N LEU A 420 -14.92 17.39 -7.36
CA LEU A 420 -14.27 17.95 -6.19
C LEU A 420 -12.74 17.75 -6.18
N PRO A 421 -12.23 16.50 -6.43
CA PRO A 421 -10.78 16.30 -6.51
C PRO A 421 -10.12 17.12 -7.62
N ARG A 422 -10.76 17.27 -8.79
CA ARG A 422 -10.25 18.06 -9.88
C ARG A 422 -10.11 19.54 -9.50
N GLN A 423 -11.13 20.11 -8.85
CA GLN A 423 -11.05 21.50 -8.39
C GLN A 423 -9.97 21.69 -7.34
N MET A 424 -9.83 20.76 -6.42
CA MET A 424 -8.77 20.80 -5.41
C MET A 424 -7.37 20.70 -6.03
N ILE A 425 -7.17 19.81 -7.00
CA ILE A 425 -5.90 19.67 -7.74
C ILE A 425 -5.55 20.98 -8.44
N ILE A 426 -6.49 21.58 -9.18
CA ILE A 426 -6.26 22.83 -9.89
C ILE A 426 -5.98 23.96 -8.89
N GLY A 427 -6.77 24.07 -7.83
CA GLY A 427 -6.61 25.08 -6.78
C GLY A 427 -5.24 25.01 -6.10
N LEU A 428 -4.82 23.83 -5.66
CA LEU A 428 -3.51 23.61 -5.03
C LEU A 428 -2.36 23.86 -6.00
N PHE A 429 -2.46 23.37 -7.24
CA PHE A 429 -1.42 23.58 -8.25
C PHE A 429 -1.22 25.06 -8.57
N THR A 430 -2.31 25.81 -8.80
CA THR A 430 -2.24 27.24 -9.06
C THR A 430 -1.74 28.03 -7.87
N LEU A 431 -2.10 27.61 -6.63
CA LEU A 431 -1.56 28.20 -5.42
C LEU A 431 -0.04 27.99 -5.30
N PHE A 432 0.46 26.81 -5.60
CA PHE A 432 1.90 26.52 -5.57
C PHE A 432 2.66 27.36 -6.60
N CYS A 433 2.13 27.47 -7.83
CA CYS A 433 2.71 28.31 -8.85
C CYS A 433 2.68 29.79 -8.45
N SER A 434 1.61 30.25 -7.81
CA SER A 434 1.50 31.63 -7.29
C SER A 434 2.56 31.93 -6.23
N ILE A 435 2.77 31.03 -5.27
CA ILE A 435 3.80 31.19 -4.24
C ILE A 435 5.20 31.20 -4.88
N ALA A 436 5.46 30.34 -5.87
CA ALA A 436 6.75 30.32 -6.58
C ALA A 436 6.99 31.64 -7.35
N THR A 437 5.98 32.16 -8.05
CA THR A 437 6.10 33.43 -8.78
C THR A 437 6.20 34.63 -7.83
N MET A 438 5.54 34.61 -6.67
CA MET A 438 5.71 35.59 -5.61
C MET A 438 7.18 35.64 -5.12
N MET A 439 7.85 34.48 -4.97
CA MET A 439 9.25 34.45 -4.60
C MET A 439 10.17 35.03 -5.67
N ILE A 440 9.84 34.82 -6.96
CA ILE A 440 10.58 35.43 -8.07
C ILE A 440 10.41 36.95 -8.04
N THR A 441 9.18 37.44 -7.77
CA THR A 441 8.89 38.86 -7.58
C THR A 441 9.73 39.45 -6.45
N PHE A 442 9.75 38.81 -5.29
CA PHE A 442 10.55 39.24 -4.14
C PHE A 442 12.05 39.26 -4.43
N ALA A 443 12.57 38.19 -5.06
CA ALA A 443 13.99 38.08 -5.42
C ALA A 443 14.40 39.18 -6.42
N SER A 444 13.57 39.39 -7.47
CA SER A 444 13.85 40.44 -8.47
C SER A 444 13.77 41.86 -7.87
N ALA A 445 12.83 42.12 -6.95
CA ALA A 445 12.75 43.37 -6.21
C ALA A 445 14.00 43.63 -5.37
N LEU A 446 14.47 42.63 -4.61
CA LEU A 446 15.71 42.74 -3.84
C LEU A 446 16.94 43.02 -4.71
N LEU A 447 17.06 42.33 -5.85
CA LEU A 447 18.16 42.55 -6.81
C LEU A 447 18.12 43.96 -7.44
N ILE A 448 16.94 44.53 -7.65
CA ILE A 448 16.77 45.90 -8.14
C ILE A 448 17.18 46.92 -7.07
N ILE A 449 16.75 46.72 -5.81
CA ILE A 449 17.00 47.65 -4.70
C ILE A 449 18.49 47.60 -4.28
N LEU A 450 19.05 46.39 -4.15
CA LEU A 450 20.43 46.16 -3.67
C LEU A 450 21.43 46.00 -4.81
N HIS A 451 21.30 46.77 -5.88
CA HIS A 451 21.95 46.65 -7.18
C HIS A 451 23.46 46.33 -7.20
N GLU A 452 24.22 46.71 -6.17
CA GLU A 452 25.68 46.46 -6.09
C GLU A 452 26.09 45.54 -4.95
N GLN A 453 25.14 45.12 -4.08
CA GLN A 453 25.41 44.35 -2.88
C GLN A 453 24.95 42.91 -2.98
N LEU A 454 25.43 42.17 -3.97
CA LEU A 454 25.11 40.73 -4.17
C LEU A 454 25.40 39.87 -2.93
N ARG A 455 26.41 40.25 -2.13
CA ARG A 455 26.77 39.56 -0.90
C ARG A 455 25.65 39.56 0.15
N ILE A 456 24.77 40.58 0.12
CA ILE A 456 23.63 40.69 1.05
C ILE A 456 22.36 40.12 0.39
N SER A 457 22.16 40.36 -0.92
CA SER A 457 20.95 39.93 -1.62
C SER A 457 20.80 38.40 -1.70
N ILE A 458 21.89 37.68 -1.98
CA ILE A 458 21.86 36.22 -2.16
C ILE A 458 21.45 35.50 -0.86
N PRO A 459 22.05 35.78 0.31
CA PRO A 459 21.61 35.17 1.58
C PRO A 459 20.14 35.45 1.93
N LEU A 460 19.65 36.69 1.67
CA LEU A 460 18.25 37.07 1.93
C LEU A 460 17.27 36.32 1.03
N ILE A 461 17.61 36.15 -0.25
CA ILE A 461 16.78 35.37 -1.20
C ILE A 461 16.75 33.90 -0.78
N CYS A 462 17.91 33.31 -0.42
CA CYS A 462 17.98 31.95 0.07
C CYS A 462 17.16 31.75 1.34
N LEU A 463 17.27 32.67 2.31
CA LEU A 463 16.51 32.61 3.55
C LEU A 463 15.00 32.70 3.31
N GLY A 464 14.56 33.58 2.40
CA GLY A 464 13.17 33.68 2.00
C GLY A 464 12.63 32.44 1.28
N GLY A 465 13.49 31.69 0.59
CA GLY A 465 13.12 30.43 -0.08
C GLY A 465 12.87 29.26 0.86
N VAL A 466 13.45 29.26 2.07
CA VAL A 466 13.33 28.14 3.02
C VAL A 466 11.89 27.81 3.39
N PRO A 467 11.03 28.77 3.82
CA PRO A 467 9.63 28.48 4.16
C PRO A 467 8.84 27.91 2.98
N VAL A 468 9.14 28.37 1.75
CA VAL A 468 8.46 27.90 0.53
C VAL A 468 8.82 26.45 0.23
N ILE A 469 10.09 26.08 0.39
CA ILE A 469 10.55 24.71 0.21
C ILE A 469 9.88 23.79 1.22
N PHE A 470 9.79 24.20 2.50
CA PHE A 470 9.09 23.44 3.54
C PHE A 470 7.59 23.27 3.23
N PHE A 471 6.94 24.35 2.80
CA PHE A 471 5.53 24.29 2.43
C PHE A 471 5.29 23.33 1.26
N LEU A 472 6.10 23.41 0.21
CA LEU A 472 6.03 22.49 -0.93
C LEU A 472 6.28 21.04 -0.49
N TRP A 473 7.26 20.80 0.36
CA TRP A 473 7.58 19.45 0.84
C TRP A 473 6.43 18.81 1.62
N ILE A 474 5.72 19.58 2.44
CA ILE A 474 4.59 19.10 3.23
C ILE A 474 3.34 18.89 2.36
N GLN A 475 3.05 19.79 1.43
CA GLN A 475 1.81 19.77 0.66
C GLN A 475 1.88 18.96 -0.65
N PHE A 476 3.07 18.81 -1.21
CA PHE A 476 3.25 18.09 -2.48
C PHE A 476 2.80 16.61 -2.44
N PRO A 477 3.02 15.85 -1.37
CA PRO A 477 2.49 14.48 -1.27
C PRO A 477 0.97 14.42 -1.42
N ILE A 478 0.23 15.35 -0.79
CA ILE A 478 -1.24 15.41 -0.88
C ILE A 478 -1.68 15.65 -2.33
N LEU A 479 -1.07 16.62 -3.00
CA LEU A 479 -1.35 16.90 -4.41
C LEU A 479 -1.05 15.69 -5.30
N LYS A 480 0.10 15.06 -5.10
CA LYS A 480 0.50 13.85 -5.82
C LYS A 480 -0.50 12.72 -5.64
N ASP A 481 -0.90 12.43 -4.40
CA ASP A 481 -1.84 11.36 -4.09
C ASP A 481 -3.23 11.62 -4.71
N MET A 482 -3.68 12.87 -4.70
CA MET A 482 -4.92 13.28 -5.37
C MET A 482 -4.84 13.12 -6.90
N VAL A 483 -3.72 13.51 -7.51
CA VAL A 483 -3.51 13.37 -8.96
C VAL A 483 -3.48 11.89 -9.34
N ILE A 484 -2.77 11.06 -8.59
CA ILE A 484 -2.70 9.62 -8.83
C ILE A 484 -4.07 8.95 -8.63
N SER A 485 -4.82 9.35 -7.60
CA SER A 485 -6.16 8.79 -7.34
C SER A 485 -7.18 9.19 -8.41
N THR A 486 -7.06 10.39 -8.99
CA THR A 486 -8.05 10.92 -9.94
C THR A 486 -7.71 10.56 -11.39
N TYR A 487 -6.43 10.64 -11.79
CA TYR A 487 -5.98 10.46 -13.18
C TYR A 487 -5.10 9.21 -13.36
N GLY A 488 -4.84 8.46 -12.29
CA GLY A 488 -4.10 7.21 -12.36
C GLY A 488 -4.83 6.13 -13.16
N PRO A 489 -4.17 5.00 -13.44
CA PRO A 489 -4.80 3.87 -14.13
C PRO A 489 -6.01 3.38 -13.35
N SER A 490 -7.07 2.95 -14.07
CA SER A 490 -8.25 2.34 -13.47
C SER A 490 -7.87 1.17 -12.55
N ILE A 491 -8.68 0.93 -11.52
CA ILE A 491 -8.45 -0.10 -10.51
C ILE A 491 -8.17 -1.47 -11.14
N PHE A 492 -8.85 -1.79 -12.27
CA PHE A 492 -8.76 -3.08 -12.96
C PHE A 492 -7.99 -3.06 -14.28
N ASP A 493 -7.28 -1.98 -14.62
CA ASP A 493 -6.59 -1.84 -15.92
C ASP A 493 -5.36 -2.75 -16.09
N LYS A 494 -4.85 -3.32 -15.02
CA LYS A 494 -3.76 -4.30 -15.12
C LYS A 494 -4.35 -5.68 -15.37
N LYS A 495 -4.50 -6.08 -16.64
CA LYS A 495 -4.75 -7.49 -17.04
C LYS A 495 -3.61 -8.36 -16.53
N ILE A 496 -3.77 -8.92 -15.35
CA ILE A 496 -2.85 -9.93 -14.81
C ILE A 496 -3.15 -11.22 -15.54
N LYS A 497 -2.31 -11.59 -16.54
CA LYS A 497 -2.35 -12.92 -17.13
C LYS A 497 -1.75 -13.92 -16.14
N LEU A 498 -2.46 -14.99 -15.87
CA LEU A 498 -1.88 -16.20 -15.31
C LEU A 498 -0.83 -16.69 -16.33
N LYS A 499 0.45 -16.37 -16.12
CA LYS A 499 1.52 -17.03 -16.88
C LYS A 499 1.47 -18.51 -16.51
N SER A 500 1.20 -19.32 -17.54
CA SER A 500 1.36 -20.78 -17.49
C SER A 500 2.74 -21.19 -17.06
#